data_71af12c876aeea81c144a951baebe69b
#
_entry.id   71af12c876aeea81c144a951baebe69b
#
_cell.length_a   1.000
_cell.length_b   1.000
_cell.length_c   1.000
_cell.angle_alpha   90.00
_cell.angle_beta   90.00
_cell.angle_gamma   90.00
#
_symmetry.space_group_name_H-M   'P 1'
#
loop_
_entity.id
_entity.type
_entity.pdbx_description
1 polymer ?
#
loop_
_entity_poly.entity_id
_entity_poly.type
_entity_poly.pdbx_seq_one_letter_code
_entity_poly.pdbx_strand_id
1 'polypeptide(L)'
;WLTACKASAFGQRPPLSAAQRRFEDMGLTLVVDAVAGAEMFGVEFFGDGNEFPFYARSLQKKTGRAIMAFPSGVVPEQVRVVWRSSGTETYFDKSGRIRYSAPIVGDYTFPVASRIPDEIAKEIRKHGGGLRLKFRLKPDGVMFGWDIERFSGGLPRHSMPGGDFLETWY
;
A
#
# COMPACT_ATOMS: atom_id res chain seq x y z
N TRP A 1 -18.27 -34.25 34.85
CA TRP A 1 -17.14 -33.37 34.47
C TRP A 1 -17.31 -33.03 33.01
N LEU A 2 -17.90 -31.86 32.73
CA LEU A 2 -18.02 -31.29 31.39
C LEU A 2 -16.82 -30.39 31.19
N THR A 3 -15.90 -30.82 30.34
CA THR A 3 -14.76 -30.00 29.87
C THR A 3 -15.29 -29.06 28.78
N ALA A 4 -15.45 -27.80 29.10
CA ALA A 4 -15.78 -26.76 28.11
C ALA A 4 -14.59 -26.57 27.18
N CYS A 5 -14.72 -26.98 25.92
CA CYS A 5 -13.81 -26.60 24.85
C CYS A 5 -13.86 -25.08 24.69
N LYS A 6 -12.81 -24.39 25.07
CA LYS A 6 -12.59 -22.98 24.70
C LYS A 6 -12.43 -22.93 23.18
N ALA A 7 -13.46 -22.45 22.49
CA ALA A 7 -13.33 -22.07 21.09
C ALA A 7 -12.23 -21.00 21.00
N SER A 8 -11.16 -21.31 20.29
CA SER A 8 -10.11 -20.36 19.95
C SER A 8 -10.76 -19.23 19.17
N ALA A 9 -10.76 -18.03 19.73
CA ALA A 9 -11.17 -16.82 19.04
C ALA A 9 -10.19 -16.63 17.86
N PHE A 10 -10.59 -17.05 16.67
CA PHE A 10 -9.99 -16.56 15.44
C PHE A 10 -10.06 -15.04 15.53
N GLY A 11 -8.88 -14.39 15.50
CA GLY A 11 -8.77 -12.96 15.74
C GLY A 11 -9.72 -12.17 14.86
N GLN A 12 -10.77 -11.62 15.47
CA GLN A 12 -11.66 -10.69 14.78
C GLN A 12 -10.82 -9.49 14.38
N ARG A 13 -10.85 -9.17 13.08
CA ARG A 13 -10.26 -7.94 12.59
C ARG A 13 -10.82 -6.77 13.39
N PRO A 14 -10.00 -5.84 13.89
CA PRO A 14 -10.50 -4.66 14.58
C PRO A 14 -11.49 -3.90 13.66
N PRO A 15 -12.52 -3.26 14.22
CA PRO A 15 -13.48 -2.52 13.43
C PRO A 15 -12.78 -1.40 12.66
N LEU A 16 -13.18 -1.21 11.41
CA LEU A 16 -12.65 -0.15 10.56
C LEU A 16 -12.89 1.23 11.17
N SER A 17 -11.92 2.12 11.06
CA SER A 17 -12.07 3.53 11.42
C SER A 17 -13.10 4.24 10.54
N ALA A 18 -13.55 5.42 10.93
CA ALA A 18 -14.41 6.23 10.09
C ALA A 18 -13.74 6.59 8.75
N ALA A 19 -12.44 6.85 8.77
CA ALA A 19 -11.65 7.14 7.57
C ALA A 19 -11.56 5.94 6.62
N GLN A 20 -11.40 4.73 7.14
CA GLN A 20 -11.35 3.50 6.35
C GLN A 20 -12.71 3.13 5.76
N ARG A 21 -13.80 3.26 6.55
CA ARG A 21 -15.17 2.93 6.08
C ARG A 21 -15.60 3.70 4.84
N ARG A 22 -15.04 4.89 4.59
CA ARG A 22 -15.33 5.67 3.38
C ARG A 22 -14.97 4.92 2.10
N PHE A 23 -13.97 4.04 2.16
CA PHE A 23 -13.43 3.29 1.04
C PHE A 23 -13.76 1.79 1.08
N GLU A 24 -14.66 1.40 1.98
CA GLU A 24 -15.12 0.01 2.08
C GLU A 24 -15.77 -0.44 0.76
N ASP A 25 -15.49 -1.68 0.36
CA ASP A 25 -15.98 -2.31 -0.89
C ASP A 25 -15.50 -1.64 -2.20
N MET A 26 -14.50 -0.77 -2.14
CA MET A 26 -13.87 -0.20 -3.32
C MET A 26 -12.69 -1.04 -3.80
N GLY A 27 -12.52 -1.13 -5.11
CA GLY A 27 -11.28 -1.66 -5.69
C GLY A 27 -10.09 -0.80 -5.26
N LEU A 28 -9.00 -1.46 -4.91
CA LEU A 28 -7.77 -0.80 -4.46
C LEU A 28 -6.59 -1.22 -5.34
N THR A 29 -5.88 -0.26 -5.88
CA THR A 29 -4.62 -0.47 -6.59
C THR A 29 -3.49 0.21 -5.84
N LEU A 30 -2.40 -0.52 -5.62
CA LEU A 30 -1.17 0.01 -5.06
C LEU A 30 -0.15 0.21 -6.17
N VAL A 31 0.46 1.38 -6.21
CA VAL A 31 1.60 1.68 -7.10
C VAL A 31 2.76 2.19 -6.27
N VAL A 32 3.91 1.55 -6.42
CA VAL A 32 5.11 1.89 -5.68
C VAL A 32 6.28 2.09 -6.64
N ASP A 33 6.95 3.22 -6.53
CA ASP A 33 8.19 3.51 -7.26
C ASP A 33 9.19 4.28 -6.37
N ALA A 34 10.29 4.72 -6.95
CA ALA A 34 11.23 5.62 -6.30
C ALA A 34 11.40 6.91 -7.11
N VAL A 35 11.95 7.94 -6.51
CA VAL A 35 12.31 9.18 -7.23
C VAL A 35 13.35 8.90 -8.31
N ALA A 36 13.40 9.77 -9.32
CA ALA A 36 14.37 9.65 -10.41
C ALA A 36 15.80 9.64 -9.87
N GLY A 37 16.61 8.69 -10.36
CA GLY A 37 18.00 8.55 -9.96
C GLY A 37 18.24 7.80 -8.64
N ALA A 38 17.17 7.42 -7.92
CA ALA A 38 17.27 6.55 -6.75
C ALA A 38 16.89 5.11 -7.08
N GLU A 39 17.58 4.18 -6.46
CA GLU A 39 17.22 2.77 -6.40
C GLU A 39 17.09 2.37 -4.94
N MET A 40 15.92 1.85 -4.56
CA MET A 40 15.58 1.46 -3.19
C MET A 40 15.57 -0.06 -3.08
N PHE A 41 16.27 -0.62 -2.10
CA PHE A 41 16.45 -2.06 -1.96
C PHE A 41 15.72 -2.63 -0.77
N GLY A 42 15.31 -3.90 -0.86
CA GLY A 42 14.71 -4.65 0.22
C GLY A 42 13.52 -3.91 0.85
N VAL A 43 12.63 -3.42 -0.02
CA VAL A 43 11.49 -2.60 0.38
C VAL A 43 10.37 -3.48 0.90
N GLU A 44 9.85 -3.15 2.08
CA GLU A 44 8.69 -3.82 2.68
C GLU A 44 7.67 -2.77 3.14
N PHE A 45 6.40 -3.07 2.91
CA PHE A 45 5.26 -2.28 3.37
C PHE A 45 4.47 -3.08 4.41
N PHE A 46 4.01 -2.39 5.44
CA PHE A 46 3.14 -2.93 6.47
C PHE A 46 1.96 -1.98 6.63
N GLY A 47 0.74 -2.51 6.57
CA GLY A 47 -0.47 -1.80 6.94
C GLY A 47 -0.92 -2.12 8.36
N ASP A 48 -2.09 -1.69 8.72
CA ASP A 48 -2.72 -1.97 10.00
C ASP A 48 -2.71 -3.48 10.30
N GLY A 49 -2.13 -3.88 11.42
CA GLY A 49 -2.04 -5.28 11.82
C GLY A 49 -1.24 -6.19 10.87
N ASN A 50 -0.31 -5.64 10.08
CA ASN A 50 0.46 -6.32 9.04
C ASN A 50 -0.36 -6.83 7.84
N GLU A 51 -1.55 -6.32 7.62
CA GLU A 51 -2.47 -6.76 6.56
C GLU A 51 -2.13 -6.22 5.15
N PHE A 52 -1.12 -5.44 5.03
CA PHE A 52 -0.72 -4.83 3.75
C PHE A 52 0.68 -5.29 3.34
N PRO A 53 0.86 -6.59 3.04
CA PRO A 53 2.16 -7.12 2.70
C PRO A 53 2.50 -6.77 1.25
N PHE A 54 3.35 -5.80 1.07
CA PHE A 54 4.03 -5.55 -0.19
C PHE A 54 5.52 -5.59 0.05
N TYR A 55 6.25 -6.20 -0.86
CA TYR A 55 7.71 -6.20 -0.85
C TYR A 55 8.27 -6.10 -2.26
N ALA A 56 9.43 -5.48 -2.39
CA ALA A 56 10.18 -5.44 -3.63
C ALA A 56 11.68 -5.56 -3.34
N ARG A 57 12.39 -6.36 -4.15
CA ARG A 57 13.84 -6.48 -4.04
C ARG A 57 14.53 -5.17 -4.38
N SER A 58 14.07 -4.50 -5.44
CA SER A 58 14.48 -3.13 -5.76
C SER A 58 13.33 -2.37 -6.38
N LEU A 59 13.34 -1.05 -6.18
CA LEU A 59 12.39 -0.11 -6.77
C LEU A 59 13.15 1.05 -7.40
N GLN A 60 12.71 1.42 -8.59
CA GLN A 60 13.22 2.57 -9.35
C GLN A 60 12.04 3.33 -9.95
N LYS A 61 12.27 4.54 -10.45
CA LYS A 61 11.25 5.27 -11.20
C LYS A 61 10.96 4.57 -12.54
N LYS A 62 9.70 4.40 -12.89
CA LYS A 62 9.17 3.81 -14.14
C LYS A 62 9.53 2.32 -14.33
N THR A 63 10.78 1.98 -14.53
CA THR A 63 11.19 0.63 -14.91
C THR A 63 11.15 -0.38 -13.75
N GLY A 64 11.35 0.08 -12.53
CA GLY A 64 11.32 -0.74 -11.32
C GLY A 64 10.08 -0.55 -10.45
N ARG A 65 9.02 0.05 -10.99
CA ARG A 65 7.77 0.20 -10.24
C ARG A 65 7.07 -1.12 -10.04
N ALA A 66 6.35 -1.23 -8.93
CA ALA A 66 5.48 -2.36 -8.67
C ALA A 66 4.02 -1.90 -8.62
N ILE A 67 3.14 -2.72 -9.15
CA ILE A 67 1.69 -2.49 -9.17
C ILE A 67 1.01 -3.74 -8.63
N MET A 68 0.13 -3.56 -7.64
CA MET A 68 -0.67 -4.64 -7.07
C MET A 68 -2.14 -4.19 -6.99
N ALA A 69 -3.05 -5.06 -7.38
CA ALA A 69 -4.48 -4.84 -7.28
C ALA A 69 -5.08 -5.70 -6.16
N PHE A 70 -5.96 -5.11 -5.39
CA PHE A 70 -6.71 -5.74 -4.31
C PHE A 70 -8.21 -5.51 -4.56
N PRO A 71 -8.92 -6.48 -5.14
CA PRO A 71 -10.34 -6.31 -5.51
C PRO A 71 -11.26 -5.93 -4.34
N SER A 72 -10.91 -6.36 -3.14
CA SER A 72 -11.64 -6.07 -1.90
C SER A 72 -10.71 -5.57 -0.79
N GLY A 73 -9.71 -4.78 -1.17
CA GLY A 73 -8.73 -4.26 -0.21
C GLY A 73 -9.34 -3.24 0.74
N VAL A 74 -8.82 -3.21 1.96
CA VAL A 74 -9.11 -2.15 2.93
C VAL A 74 -7.99 -1.13 2.87
N VAL A 75 -8.36 0.15 2.70
CA VAL A 75 -7.37 1.23 2.79
C VAL A 75 -6.81 1.26 4.21
N PRO A 76 -5.48 1.14 4.38
CA PRO A 76 -4.89 1.15 5.71
C PRO A 76 -5.02 2.53 6.36
N GLU A 77 -5.19 2.57 7.68
CA GLU A 77 -5.15 3.82 8.45
C GLU A 77 -3.74 4.40 8.41
N GLN A 78 -2.74 3.53 8.58
CA GLN A 78 -1.32 3.86 8.53
C GLN A 78 -0.56 2.85 7.69
N VAL A 79 0.49 3.32 7.05
CA VAL A 79 1.47 2.48 6.36
C VAL A 79 2.84 2.76 6.94
N ARG A 80 3.56 1.68 7.29
CA ARG A 80 4.98 1.71 7.59
C ARG A 80 5.75 1.16 6.40
N VAL A 81 6.76 1.88 5.95
CA VAL A 81 7.63 1.49 4.85
C VAL A 81 9.06 1.41 5.37
N VAL A 82 9.70 0.28 5.10
CA VAL A 82 11.12 0.12 5.41
C VAL A 82 11.88 -0.22 4.14
N TRP A 83 13.13 0.21 4.07
CA TRP A 83 14.06 -0.23 3.02
C TRP A 83 15.47 -0.38 3.57
N ARG A 84 16.31 -1.06 2.82
CA ARG A 84 17.61 -1.51 3.27
C ARG A 84 18.73 -0.99 2.37
N SER A 85 19.95 -1.12 2.87
CA SER A 85 21.15 -0.87 2.07
C SER A 85 21.24 -1.82 0.87
N SER A 86 22.03 -1.46 -0.13
CA SER A 86 22.28 -2.30 -1.32
C SER A 86 22.93 -3.63 -0.95
N GLY A 87 22.88 -4.60 -1.87
CA GLY A 87 23.48 -5.94 -1.66
C GLY A 87 22.66 -6.88 -0.79
N THR A 88 21.37 -6.67 -0.74
CA THR A 88 20.45 -7.42 0.10
C THR A 88 20.30 -8.87 -0.34
N GLU A 89 20.67 -9.82 0.53
CA GLU A 89 20.32 -11.23 0.40
C GLU A 89 18.89 -11.46 0.91
N THR A 90 18.20 -12.40 0.30
CA THR A 90 16.85 -12.79 0.70
C THR A 90 16.86 -14.14 1.39
N TYR A 91 15.99 -14.32 2.36
CA TYR A 91 15.71 -15.60 2.98
C TYR A 91 14.21 -15.77 3.21
N PHE A 92 13.76 -16.99 3.42
CA PHE A 92 12.37 -17.25 3.82
C PHE A 92 12.28 -17.35 5.36
N ASP A 93 11.34 -16.62 5.93
CA ASP A 93 11.04 -16.79 7.34
C ASP A 93 10.22 -18.08 7.61
N LYS A 94 9.93 -18.37 8.89
CA LYS A 94 9.17 -19.56 9.30
C LYS A 94 7.74 -19.62 8.72
N SER A 95 7.21 -18.50 8.25
CA SER A 95 5.90 -18.40 7.58
C SER A 95 5.98 -18.52 6.05
N GLY A 96 7.17 -18.73 5.50
CA GLY A 96 7.42 -18.79 4.06
C GLY A 96 7.45 -17.41 3.36
N ARG A 97 7.55 -16.32 4.11
CA ARG A 97 7.66 -14.97 3.55
C ARG A 97 9.11 -14.63 3.24
N ILE A 98 9.33 -13.96 2.10
CA ILE A 98 10.63 -13.41 1.75
C ILE A 98 10.98 -12.30 2.74
N ARG A 99 12.21 -12.38 3.27
CA ARG A 99 12.83 -11.40 4.14
C ARG A 99 14.18 -10.99 3.56
N TYR A 100 14.68 -9.87 4.04
CA TYR A 100 15.94 -9.29 3.60
C TYR A 100 16.91 -9.18 4.78
N SER A 101 18.17 -9.54 4.56
CA SER A 101 19.19 -9.60 5.63
C SER A 101 19.96 -8.30 5.84
N ALA A 102 20.00 -7.40 4.85
CA ALA A 102 20.75 -6.15 4.95
C ALA A 102 20.14 -5.21 6.00
N PRO A 103 20.95 -4.32 6.60
CA PRO A 103 20.49 -3.34 7.58
C PRO A 103 19.40 -2.41 7.02
N ILE A 104 18.40 -2.10 7.84
CA ILE A 104 17.39 -1.09 7.53
C ILE A 104 18.08 0.28 7.56
N VAL A 105 17.92 1.04 6.48
CA VAL A 105 18.43 2.40 6.34
C VAL A 105 17.33 3.45 6.22
N GLY A 106 16.08 3.02 6.01
CA GLY A 106 14.90 3.87 6.07
C GLY A 106 13.74 3.14 6.73
N ASP A 107 13.02 3.84 7.61
CA ASP A 107 11.86 3.34 8.35
C ASP A 107 10.90 4.50 8.60
N TYR A 108 9.77 4.52 7.90
CA TYR A 108 8.81 5.62 7.94
C TYR A 108 7.40 5.10 8.13
N THR A 109 6.69 5.70 9.08
CA THR A 109 5.26 5.46 9.31
C THR A 109 4.49 6.75 9.09
N PHE A 110 3.40 6.68 8.34
CA PHE A 110 2.56 7.84 8.05
C PHE A 110 1.09 7.45 7.86
N PRO A 111 0.15 8.39 8.10
CA PRO A 111 -1.27 8.16 7.90
C PRO A 111 -1.59 8.07 6.40
N VAL A 112 -2.57 7.24 6.04
CA VAL A 112 -3.05 7.04 4.67
C VAL A 112 -4.52 7.39 4.54
N ALA A 113 -5.42 6.62 5.17
CA ALA A 113 -6.85 6.80 4.99
C ALA A 113 -7.31 8.24 5.30
N SER A 114 -6.84 8.82 6.41
CA SER A 114 -7.21 10.17 6.84
C SER A 114 -6.70 11.29 5.92
N ARG A 115 -5.68 11.03 5.10
CA ARG A 115 -5.15 12.02 4.15
C ARG A 115 -5.97 12.14 2.86
N ILE A 116 -6.77 11.13 2.53
CA ILE A 116 -7.53 11.11 1.28
C ILE A 116 -8.85 11.86 1.50
N PRO A 117 -9.19 12.87 0.69
CA PRO A 117 -10.42 13.64 0.85
C PRO A 117 -11.70 12.80 0.66
N ASP A 118 -12.79 13.18 1.32
CA ASP A 118 -14.11 12.53 1.20
C ASP A 118 -14.65 12.53 -0.23
N GLU A 119 -14.30 13.56 -0.99
CA GLU A 119 -14.70 13.75 -2.38
C GLU A 119 -14.28 12.59 -3.26
N ILE A 120 -13.12 11.98 -2.97
CA ILE A 120 -12.61 10.82 -3.71
C ILE A 120 -13.55 9.63 -3.54
N ALA A 121 -13.96 9.32 -2.30
CA ALA A 121 -14.90 8.23 -2.03
C ALA A 121 -16.29 8.49 -2.65
N LYS A 122 -16.79 9.74 -2.57
CA LYS A 122 -18.05 10.16 -3.19
C LYS A 122 -18.00 9.99 -4.71
N GLU A 123 -16.91 10.41 -5.32
CA GLU A 123 -16.72 10.33 -6.78
C GLU A 123 -16.68 8.88 -7.26
N ILE A 124 -15.95 7.99 -6.55
CA ILE A 124 -15.92 6.56 -6.88
C ILE A 124 -17.31 5.93 -6.77
N ARG A 125 -18.05 6.23 -5.69
CA ARG A 125 -19.42 5.69 -5.49
C ARG A 125 -20.39 6.16 -6.55
N LYS A 126 -20.26 7.40 -6.99
CA LYS A 126 -21.16 8.00 -8.00
C LYS A 126 -20.89 7.52 -9.41
N HIS A 127 -19.62 7.39 -9.78
CA HIS A 127 -19.19 7.19 -11.17
C HIS A 127 -18.41 5.90 -11.39
N GLY A 128 -18.23 5.10 -10.35
CA GLY A 128 -17.43 3.87 -10.41
C GLY A 128 -15.92 4.15 -10.43
N GLY A 129 -15.15 3.06 -10.56
CA GLY A 129 -13.70 3.06 -10.52
C GLY A 129 -13.15 2.50 -9.22
N GLY A 130 -11.84 2.51 -9.09
CA GLY A 130 -11.10 2.08 -7.91
C GLY A 130 -10.19 3.20 -7.38
N LEU A 131 -9.85 3.11 -6.12
CA LEU A 131 -8.86 3.98 -5.50
C LEU A 131 -7.47 3.44 -5.81
N ARG A 132 -6.59 4.30 -6.32
CA ARG A 132 -5.19 3.97 -6.50
C ARG A 132 -4.35 4.74 -5.48
N LEU A 133 -3.63 4.00 -4.62
CA LEU A 133 -2.65 4.53 -3.67
C LEU A 133 -1.27 4.51 -4.33
N LYS A 134 -0.58 5.62 -4.26
CA LYS A 134 0.70 5.83 -4.91
C LYS A 134 1.75 6.17 -3.86
N PHE A 135 2.81 5.39 -3.79
CA PHE A 135 3.93 5.61 -2.88
C PHE A 135 5.21 5.78 -3.69
N ARG A 136 5.90 6.87 -3.44
CA ARG A 136 7.20 7.15 -4.07
C ARG A 136 8.26 7.31 -3.01
N LEU A 137 9.21 6.38 -3.01
CA LEU A 137 10.30 6.37 -2.06
C LEU A 137 11.39 7.34 -2.51
N LYS A 138 12.00 7.99 -1.53
CA LYS A 138 13.19 8.83 -1.69
C LYS A 138 14.17 8.50 -0.56
N PRO A 139 15.49 8.81 -0.70
CA PRO A 139 16.48 8.44 0.32
C PRO A 139 16.14 8.91 1.74
N ASP A 140 15.42 10.01 1.86
CA ASP A 140 15.07 10.68 3.12
C ASP A 140 13.58 10.63 3.46
N GLY A 141 12.80 9.73 2.84
CA GLY A 141 11.38 9.60 3.17
C GLY A 141 10.51 8.93 2.12
N VAL A 142 9.21 9.09 2.29
CA VAL A 142 8.18 8.55 1.39
C VAL A 142 7.20 9.64 1.03
N MET A 143 6.91 9.79 -0.24
CA MET A 143 5.83 10.62 -0.76
C MET A 143 4.59 9.74 -0.96
N PHE A 144 3.43 10.24 -0.57
CA PHE A 144 2.15 9.57 -0.74
C PHE A 144 1.20 10.38 -1.60
N GLY A 145 0.60 9.73 -2.58
CA GLY A 145 -0.44 10.31 -3.42
C GLY A 145 -1.55 9.31 -3.71
N TRP A 146 -2.61 9.79 -4.31
CA TRP A 146 -3.76 8.99 -4.76
C TRP A 146 -4.28 9.51 -6.09
N ASP A 147 -5.08 8.71 -6.74
CA ASP A 147 -6.01 9.09 -7.80
C ASP A 147 -7.10 8.02 -7.95
N ILE A 148 -8.06 8.29 -8.84
CA ILE A 148 -9.12 7.34 -9.19
C ILE A 148 -8.75 6.69 -10.52
N GLU A 149 -8.74 5.36 -10.54
CA GLU A 149 -8.52 4.58 -11.76
C GLU A 149 -9.85 4.07 -12.30
N ARG A 150 -10.07 4.26 -13.60
CA ARG A 150 -11.19 3.72 -14.36
C ARG A 150 -10.69 3.11 -15.66
N PHE A 151 -11.40 2.13 -16.16
CA PHE A 151 -11.10 1.52 -17.45
C PHE A 151 -12.12 1.98 -18.49
N SER A 152 -11.62 2.51 -19.61
CA SER A 152 -12.44 2.92 -20.75
C SER A 152 -11.80 2.39 -22.02
N GLY A 153 -12.56 1.57 -22.77
CA GLY A 153 -12.02 0.92 -23.97
C GLY A 153 -10.81 0.02 -23.71
N GLY A 154 -10.75 -0.61 -22.51
CA GLY A 154 -9.62 -1.46 -22.12
C GLY A 154 -8.37 -0.72 -21.65
N LEU A 155 -8.38 0.61 -21.66
CA LEU A 155 -7.26 1.42 -21.20
C LEU A 155 -7.55 2.08 -19.84
N PRO A 156 -6.56 2.13 -18.93
CA PRO A 156 -6.71 2.83 -17.67
C PRO A 156 -6.80 4.34 -17.89
N ARG A 157 -7.73 4.98 -17.20
CA ARG A 157 -7.88 6.42 -17.10
C ARG A 157 -7.77 6.82 -15.65
N HIS A 158 -7.02 7.89 -15.40
CA HIS A 158 -6.79 8.37 -14.04
C HIS A 158 -7.35 9.79 -13.89
N SER A 159 -7.99 10.05 -12.76
CA SER A 159 -8.61 11.34 -12.46
C SER A 159 -8.44 11.69 -10.99
N MET A 160 -8.63 12.96 -10.66
CA MET A 160 -8.55 13.51 -9.29
C MET A 160 -7.26 13.15 -8.54
N PRO A 161 -6.08 13.36 -9.16
CA PRO A 161 -4.83 13.11 -8.45
C PRO A 161 -4.66 14.07 -7.27
N GLY A 162 -4.06 13.57 -6.19
CA GLY A 162 -3.77 14.38 -5.01
C GLY A 162 -2.62 13.81 -4.18
N GLY A 163 -2.32 14.47 -3.06
CA GLY A 163 -1.22 14.12 -2.17
C GLY A 163 0.06 14.87 -2.48
N ASP A 164 1.20 14.24 -2.19
CA ASP A 164 2.53 14.85 -2.30
C ASP A 164 3.03 14.95 -3.75
N PHE A 165 2.39 14.25 -4.68
CA PHE A 165 2.70 14.33 -6.12
C PHE A 165 1.48 13.96 -6.97
N LEU A 166 1.36 14.60 -8.14
CA LEU A 166 0.16 14.53 -8.98
C LEU A 166 0.34 13.64 -10.22
N GLU A 167 1.53 13.08 -10.48
CA GLU A 167 1.75 12.20 -11.63
C GLU A 167 0.76 11.03 -11.62
N THR A 168 0.09 10.82 -12.76
CA THR A 168 -0.87 9.73 -12.96
C THR A 168 -0.31 8.65 -13.90
N TRP A 169 0.67 8.98 -14.71
CA TRP A 169 1.35 8.08 -15.64
C TRP A 169 2.73 7.72 -15.13
N TYR A 170 3.07 6.45 -15.25
CA TYR A 170 4.34 5.88 -14.82
C TYR A 170 5.03 5.17 -15.97
#